data_aebbd2bae326f6110b035b7aebe5e933
#
_entry.id   aebbd2bae326f6110b035b7aebe5e933
#
_cell.length_a   1.000
_cell.length_b   1.000
_cell.length_c   1.000
_cell.angle_alpha   90.00
_cell.angle_beta   90.00
_cell.angle_gamma   90.00
#
_symmetry.space_group_name_H-M   'P 1'
#
loop_
_entity.id
_entity.type
_entity.pdbx_description
1 polymer ?
#
loop_
_entity_poly.entity_id
_entity_poly.type
_entity_poly.pdbx_seq_one_letter_code
_entity_poly.pdbx_strand_id
1 'polypeptide(L)'
;MRNFFAVYGRELKSYFISPIFYILATVFMIVVGNSFKDTFFSFASRTMTLLRMAANLDINIPLINVNNVAQGMFSFMNFLFLLIVPLLTMRLYAEEKKNGTMELLMTSPITTTQVLMGKFFSCFTIYFFMTILTISFNIIMMIYSNGRLDWGPVASSYLGTLLLGTTFISIGMFFSSLTE
;
A
#
# COMPACT_ATOMS: atom_id res chain seq x y z
N MET A 1 -19.40 -21.21 -2.76
CA MET A 1 -17.97 -20.92 -2.67
C MET A 1 -17.26 -20.99 -4.03
N ARG A 2 -17.54 -21.98 -4.89
CA ARG A 2 -16.88 -22.12 -6.22
C ARG A 2 -17.01 -20.86 -7.10
N ASN A 3 -18.17 -20.22 -7.11
CA ASN A 3 -18.45 -19.04 -7.93
C ASN A 3 -17.69 -17.79 -7.44
N PHE A 4 -17.52 -17.62 -6.12
CA PHE A 4 -16.69 -16.56 -5.54
C PHE A 4 -15.24 -16.66 -6.03
N PHE A 5 -14.62 -17.84 -5.92
CA PHE A 5 -13.23 -18.03 -6.37
C PHE A 5 -13.07 -17.86 -7.88
N ALA A 6 -14.11 -18.17 -8.66
CA ALA A 6 -14.09 -17.93 -10.10
C ALA A 6 -14.07 -16.44 -10.43
N VAL A 7 -14.91 -15.64 -9.75
CA VAL A 7 -14.92 -14.16 -9.92
C VAL A 7 -13.60 -13.58 -9.43
N TYR A 8 -13.16 -13.92 -8.22
CA TYR A 8 -11.91 -13.46 -7.64
C TYR A 8 -10.70 -13.73 -8.57
N GLY A 9 -10.56 -14.98 -9.05
CA GLY A 9 -9.46 -15.36 -9.94
C GLY A 9 -9.50 -14.65 -11.29
N ARG A 10 -10.69 -14.43 -11.86
CA ARG A 10 -10.87 -13.66 -13.10
C ARG A 10 -10.42 -12.21 -12.91
N GLU A 11 -10.87 -11.55 -11.86
CA GLU A 11 -10.50 -10.17 -11.56
C GLU A 11 -9.00 -10.05 -11.29
N LEU A 12 -8.45 -10.92 -10.45
CA LEU A 12 -7.02 -10.91 -10.15
C LEU A 12 -6.17 -11.10 -11.41
N LYS A 13 -6.56 -12.03 -12.28
CA LYS A 13 -5.89 -12.26 -13.56
C LYS A 13 -5.99 -11.03 -14.48
N SER A 14 -7.12 -10.34 -14.50
CA SER A 14 -7.30 -9.10 -15.26
C SER A 14 -6.31 -8.02 -14.82
N TYR A 15 -6.09 -7.86 -13.50
CA TYR A 15 -5.10 -6.92 -12.99
C TYR A 15 -3.67 -7.28 -13.41
N PHE A 16 -3.26 -8.54 -13.26
CA PHE A 16 -1.90 -8.98 -13.60
C PHE A 16 -1.62 -8.99 -15.10
N ILE A 17 -2.61 -9.18 -15.96
CA ILE A 17 -2.45 -9.06 -17.42
C ILE A 17 -2.37 -7.58 -17.85
N SER A 18 -2.96 -6.68 -17.07
CA SER A 18 -2.98 -5.28 -17.43
C SER A 18 -1.62 -4.60 -17.22
N PRO A 19 -1.07 -3.93 -18.23
CA PRO A 19 0.17 -3.16 -18.09
C PRO A 19 0.03 -2.00 -17.08
N ILE A 20 -1.18 -1.52 -16.85
CA ILE A 20 -1.45 -0.41 -15.92
C ILE A 20 -1.05 -0.77 -14.48
N PHE A 21 -1.27 -2.02 -14.06
CA PHE A 21 -0.85 -2.49 -12.75
C PHE A 21 0.67 -2.37 -12.55
N TYR A 22 1.45 -2.81 -13.53
CA TYR A 22 2.92 -2.75 -13.45
C TYR A 22 3.44 -1.31 -13.44
N ILE A 23 2.82 -0.43 -14.23
CA ILE A 23 3.16 1.00 -14.23
C ILE A 23 2.87 1.61 -12.86
N LEU A 24 1.68 1.37 -12.30
CA LEU A 24 1.30 1.88 -10.96
C LEU A 24 2.22 1.34 -9.87
N ALA A 25 2.51 0.04 -9.87
CA ALA A 25 3.41 -0.59 -8.90
C ALA A 25 4.83 -0.03 -9.01
N THR A 26 5.34 0.17 -10.22
CA THR A 26 6.67 0.74 -10.45
C THR A 26 6.74 2.19 -9.99
N VAL A 27 5.78 3.02 -10.37
CA VAL A 27 5.71 4.42 -9.93
C VAL A 27 5.61 4.48 -8.41
N PHE A 28 4.74 3.65 -7.80
CA PHE A 28 4.61 3.56 -6.35
C PHE A 28 5.94 3.23 -5.67
N MET A 29 6.64 2.18 -6.14
CA MET A 29 7.92 1.78 -5.57
C MET A 29 9.02 2.83 -5.73
N ILE A 30 9.08 3.53 -6.88
CA ILE A 30 10.03 4.62 -7.10
C ILE A 30 9.75 5.77 -6.14
N VAL A 31 8.49 6.17 -5.99
CA VAL A 31 8.12 7.33 -5.17
C VAL A 31 8.29 7.01 -3.68
N VAL A 32 7.87 5.84 -3.21
CA VAL A 32 8.10 5.38 -1.82
C VAL A 32 9.60 5.22 -1.54
N GLY A 33 10.36 4.65 -2.49
CA GLY A 33 11.81 4.51 -2.37
C GLY A 33 12.55 5.85 -2.27
N ASN A 34 12.15 6.86 -3.04
CA ASN A 34 12.69 8.21 -2.90
C ASN A 34 12.35 8.81 -1.53
N SER A 35 11.11 8.70 -1.08
CA SER A 35 10.71 9.16 0.25
C SER A 35 11.50 8.47 1.37
N PHE A 36 11.69 7.16 1.25
CA PHE A 36 12.53 6.39 2.18
C PHE A 36 13.96 6.92 2.19
N LYS A 37 14.57 7.09 1.02
CA LYS A 37 15.92 7.64 0.87
C LYS A 37 16.04 9.01 1.55
N ASP A 38 15.13 9.94 1.28
CA ASP A 38 15.17 11.31 1.81
C ASP A 38 15.01 11.32 3.34
N THR A 39 14.12 10.50 3.87
CA THR A 39 13.93 10.34 5.31
C THR A 39 15.15 9.71 5.98
N PHE A 40 15.76 8.71 5.35
CA PHE A 40 16.96 8.05 5.83
C PHE A 40 18.17 9.00 5.86
N PHE A 41 18.40 9.76 4.79
CA PHE A 41 19.50 10.75 4.75
C PHE A 41 19.28 11.89 5.76
N SER A 42 18.05 12.36 5.91
CA SER A 42 17.70 13.37 6.91
C SER A 42 17.95 12.88 8.33
N PHE A 43 17.61 11.62 8.60
CA PHE A 43 17.90 10.96 9.88
C PHE A 43 19.42 10.86 10.12
N ALA A 44 20.17 10.36 9.15
CA ALA A 44 21.61 10.20 9.25
C ALA A 44 22.33 11.54 9.50
N SER A 45 21.96 12.60 8.77
CA SER A 45 22.53 13.93 8.94
C SER A 45 22.22 14.54 10.30
N ARG A 46 20.98 14.42 10.77
CA ARG A 46 20.59 14.89 12.12
C ARG A 46 21.33 14.13 13.22
N THR A 47 21.47 12.82 13.10
CA THR A 47 22.20 11.98 14.06
C THR A 47 23.67 12.41 14.13
N MET A 48 24.32 12.62 12.96
CA MET A 48 25.71 13.09 12.91
C MET A 48 25.88 14.48 13.52
N THR A 49 24.95 15.40 13.28
CA THR A 49 24.97 16.75 13.88
C THR A 49 24.85 16.67 15.41
N LEU A 50 23.92 15.87 15.90
CA LEU A 50 23.74 15.68 17.36
C LEU A 50 24.97 15.05 18.01
N LEU A 51 25.58 14.03 17.39
CA LEU A 51 26.81 13.42 17.90
C LEU A 51 27.97 14.42 17.97
N ARG A 52 28.11 15.30 16.97
CA ARG A 52 29.13 16.37 16.99
C ARG A 52 28.86 17.40 18.08
N MET A 53 27.60 17.80 18.30
CA MET A 53 27.22 18.70 19.40
C MET A 53 27.48 18.06 20.76
N ALA A 54 27.13 16.78 20.93
CA ALA A 54 27.38 16.03 22.15
C ALA A 54 28.88 15.96 22.49
N ALA A 55 29.71 15.68 21.49
CA ALA A 55 31.17 15.64 21.66
C ALA A 55 31.78 17.00 22.04
N ASN A 56 31.20 18.11 21.55
CA ASN A 56 31.71 19.46 21.83
C ASN A 56 31.23 19.98 23.18
N LEU A 57 30.11 19.53 23.71
CA LEU A 57 29.47 20.05 24.93
C LEU A 57 29.55 19.08 26.10
N ASP A 58 30.15 17.92 25.91
CA ASP A 58 30.21 16.81 26.90
C ASP A 58 28.84 16.45 27.51
N ILE A 59 27.79 16.51 26.67
CA ILE A 59 26.41 16.29 27.06
C ILE A 59 25.94 14.93 26.49
N ASN A 60 25.28 14.12 27.33
CA ASN A 60 24.58 12.93 26.88
C ASN A 60 23.27 13.33 26.15
N ILE A 61 23.28 13.28 24.82
CA ILE A 61 22.11 13.56 24.01
C ILE A 61 21.41 12.22 23.68
N PRO A 62 20.07 12.10 23.87
CA PRO A 62 19.36 10.90 23.52
C PRO A 62 19.44 10.67 21.99
N LEU A 63 19.87 9.46 21.60
CA LEU A 63 19.93 9.07 20.18
C LEU A 63 18.53 9.13 19.59
N ILE A 64 18.42 9.70 18.38
CA ILE A 64 17.15 9.73 17.63
C ILE A 64 16.72 8.29 17.35
N ASN A 65 15.44 7.99 17.63
CA ASN A 65 14.91 6.66 17.39
C ASN A 65 14.85 6.35 15.89
N VAL A 66 15.44 5.25 15.49
CA VAL A 66 15.47 4.74 14.09
C VAL A 66 14.06 4.56 13.54
N ASN A 67 13.08 4.23 14.37
CA ASN A 67 11.69 4.05 13.98
C ASN A 67 11.05 5.32 13.38
N ASN A 68 11.59 6.51 13.64
CA ASN A 68 11.10 7.75 13.04
C ASN A 68 11.26 7.75 11.51
N VAL A 69 12.27 7.06 10.98
CA VAL A 69 12.46 6.89 9.53
C VAL A 69 11.34 6.02 8.94
N ALA A 70 11.05 4.90 9.62
CA ALA A 70 9.96 4.02 9.22
C ALA A 70 8.60 4.76 9.24
N GLN A 71 8.32 5.54 10.29
CA GLN A 71 7.09 6.34 10.40
C GLN A 71 6.96 7.38 9.28
N GLY A 72 8.04 8.06 8.91
CA GLY A 72 8.06 9.00 7.79
C GLY A 72 7.71 8.32 6.47
N MET A 73 8.28 7.13 6.21
CA MET A 73 7.95 6.32 5.04
C MET A 73 6.48 5.90 5.04
N PHE A 74 5.94 5.40 6.17
CA PHE A 74 4.52 5.00 6.26
C PHE A 74 3.56 6.16 6.05
N SER A 75 3.84 7.33 6.60
CA SER A 75 3.00 8.52 6.41
C SER A 75 2.88 8.88 4.94
N PHE A 76 3.99 8.88 4.23
CA PHE A 76 4.03 9.18 2.80
C PHE A 76 3.38 8.07 1.96
N MET A 77 3.63 6.81 2.30
CA MET A 77 3.02 5.65 1.66
C MET A 77 1.48 5.67 1.78
N ASN A 78 0.96 5.99 2.97
CA ASN A 78 -0.48 6.11 3.19
C ASN A 78 -1.11 7.25 2.39
N PHE A 79 -0.39 8.37 2.24
CA PHE A 79 -0.82 9.47 1.36
C PHE A 79 -0.89 9.04 -0.11
N LEU A 80 0.09 8.28 -0.59
CA LEU A 80 0.06 7.73 -1.96
C LEU A 80 -1.09 6.75 -2.16
N PHE A 81 -1.36 5.89 -1.18
CA PHE A 81 -2.47 4.95 -1.27
C PHE A 81 -3.83 5.65 -1.33
N LEU A 82 -3.99 6.81 -0.69
CA LEU A 82 -5.18 7.63 -0.81
C LEU A 82 -5.46 8.02 -2.27
N LEU A 83 -4.42 8.20 -3.09
CA LEU A 83 -4.56 8.50 -4.52
C LEU A 83 -4.69 7.24 -5.39
N ILE A 84 -3.91 6.21 -5.09
CA ILE A 84 -3.82 4.99 -5.93
C ILE A 84 -5.05 4.10 -5.76
N VAL A 85 -5.56 3.94 -4.54
CA VAL A 85 -6.69 3.03 -4.29
C VAL A 85 -7.97 3.44 -5.03
N PRO A 86 -8.40 4.72 -5.06
CA PRO A 86 -9.51 5.14 -5.90
C PRO A 86 -9.30 4.86 -7.39
N LEU A 87 -8.08 5.06 -7.90
CA LEU A 87 -7.77 4.74 -9.31
C LEU A 87 -7.93 3.25 -9.61
N LEU A 88 -7.54 2.39 -8.69
CA LEU A 88 -7.71 0.94 -8.82
C LEU A 88 -9.19 0.53 -8.75
N THR A 89 -9.97 1.16 -7.85
CA THR A 89 -11.36 0.78 -7.61
C THR A 89 -12.31 1.35 -8.67
N MET A 90 -12.06 2.55 -9.20
CA MET A 90 -12.85 3.12 -10.30
C MET A 90 -12.87 2.24 -11.55
N ARG A 91 -11.77 1.54 -11.80
CA ARG A 91 -11.64 0.63 -12.92
C ARG A 91 -12.56 -0.60 -12.84
N LEU A 92 -12.86 -1.07 -11.62
CA LEU A 92 -13.59 -2.33 -11.37
C LEU A 92 -14.96 -2.41 -12.02
N TYR A 93 -15.72 -1.32 -12.01
CA TYR A 93 -17.07 -1.26 -12.57
C TYR A 93 -17.09 -0.55 -13.92
N ALA A 94 -16.23 0.45 -14.11
CA ALA A 94 -16.19 1.21 -15.36
C ALA A 94 -15.79 0.35 -16.58
N GLU A 95 -14.88 -0.61 -16.42
CA GLU A 95 -14.51 -1.52 -17.51
C GLU A 95 -15.63 -2.51 -17.85
N GLU A 96 -16.32 -3.05 -16.88
CA GLU A 96 -17.44 -3.97 -17.11
C GLU A 96 -18.60 -3.29 -17.82
N LYS A 97 -18.88 -2.05 -17.43
CA LYS A 97 -19.91 -1.23 -18.07
C LYS A 97 -19.53 -0.88 -19.51
N LYS A 98 -18.30 -0.44 -19.74
CA LYS A 98 -17.78 -0.13 -21.08
C LYS A 98 -17.80 -1.33 -22.02
N ASN A 99 -17.54 -2.55 -21.50
CA ASN A 99 -17.49 -3.78 -22.29
C ASN A 99 -18.85 -4.48 -22.39
N GLY A 100 -19.93 -3.93 -21.82
CA GLY A 100 -21.26 -4.56 -21.84
C GLY A 100 -21.34 -5.88 -21.06
N THR A 101 -20.34 -6.23 -20.30
CA THR A 101 -20.26 -7.51 -19.55
C THR A 101 -21.07 -7.47 -18.24
N MET A 102 -21.57 -6.32 -17.85
CA MET A 102 -22.43 -6.15 -16.67
C MET A 102 -23.75 -6.92 -16.80
N GLU A 103 -24.37 -6.89 -18.00
CA GLU A 103 -25.61 -7.62 -18.28
C GLU A 103 -25.41 -9.14 -18.23
N LEU A 104 -24.29 -9.64 -18.76
CA LEU A 104 -23.91 -11.04 -18.72
C LEU A 104 -23.64 -11.52 -17.27
N LEU A 105 -23.13 -10.62 -16.43
CA LEU A 105 -22.90 -10.92 -15.01
C LEU A 105 -24.22 -11.01 -14.23
N MET A 106 -25.19 -10.15 -14.58
CA MET A 106 -26.52 -10.12 -13.95
C MET A 106 -27.40 -11.30 -14.36
N THR A 107 -27.20 -11.87 -15.56
CA THR A 107 -27.94 -13.03 -16.07
C THR A 107 -27.32 -14.37 -15.63
N SER A 108 -26.11 -14.34 -15.06
CA SER A 108 -25.45 -15.56 -14.57
C SER A 108 -25.99 -15.96 -13.18
N PRO A 109 -26.01 -17.28 -12.84
CA PRO A 109 -26.51 -17.76 -11.53
C PRO A 109 -25.51 -17.47 -10.39
N ILE A 110 -25.08 -16.21 -10.28
CA ILE A 110 -24.13 -15.73 -9.27
C ILE A 110 -24.82 -14.66 -8.42
N THR A 111 -24.70 -14.75 -7.08
CA THR A 111 -25.29 -13.74 -6.21
C THR A 111 -24.47 -12.44 -6.25
N THR A 112 -25.15 -11.30 -6.14
CA THR A 112 -24.52 -9.97 -6.13
C THR A 112 -23.43 -9.86 -5.04
N THR A 113 -23.67 -10.50 -3.89
CA THR A 113 -22.70 -10.54 -2.79
C THR A 113 -21.42 -11.29 -3.17
N GLN A 114 -21.50 -12.37 -3.94
CA GLN A 114 -20.33 -13.12 -4.40
C GLN A 114 -19.48 -12.29 -5.38
N VAL A 115 -20.12 -11.53 -6.25
CA VAL A 115 -19.45 -10.61 -7.18
C VAL A 115 -18.76 -9.50 -6.40
N LEU A 116 -19.46 -8.83 -5.49
CA LEU A 116 -18.94 -7.73 -4.70
C LEU A 116 -17.74 -8.17 -3.86
N MET A 117 -17.86 -9.29 -3.14
CA MET A 117 -16.77 -9.84 -2.35
C MET A 117 -15.59 -10.28 -3.21
N GLY A 118 -15.85 -10.90 -4.38
CA GLY A 118 -14.79 -11.27 -5.33
C GLY A 118 -13.98 -10.08 -5.80
N LYS A 119 -14.64 -8.98 -6.15
CA LYS A 119 -14.00 -7.72 -6.54
C LYS A 119 -13.24 -7.06 -5.39
N PHE A 120 -13.84 -7.02 -4.21
CA PHE A 120 -13.19 -6.47 -3.02
C PHE A 120 -11.89 -7.20 -2.69
N PHE A 121 -11.93 -8.54 -2.61
CA PHE A 121 -10.74 -9.31 -2.27
C PHE A 121 -9.68 -9.28 -3.37
N SER A 122 -10.04 -9.14 -4.64
CA SER A 122 -9.04 -8.97 -5.71
C SER A 122 -8.30 -7.64 -5.59
N CYS A 123 -9.00 -6.52 -5.35
CA CYS A 123 -8.38 -5.23 -5.07
C CYS A 123 -7.51 -5.28 -3.80
N PHE A 124 -8.02 -5.89 -2.74
CA PHE A 124 -7.28 -6.03 -1.50
C PHE A 124 -5.99 -6.83 -1.69
N THR A 125 -6.01 -7.89 -2.50
CA THR A 125 -4.81 -8.68 -2.79
C THR A 125 -3.75 -7.86 -3.52
N ILE A 126 -4.14 -7.04 -4.50
CA ILE A 126 -3.24 -6.13 -5.21
C ILE A 126 -2.63 -5.10 -4.24
N TYR A 127 -3.47 -4.48 -3.43
CA TYR A 127 -3.05 -3.53 -2.41
C TYR A 127 -2.07 -4.17 -1.40
N PHE A 128 -2.40 -5.37 -0.91
CA PHE A 128 -1.57 -6.15 -0.01
C PHE A 128 -0.21 -6.50 -0.63
N PHE A 129 -0.21 -6.88 -1.90
CA PHE A 129 1.02 -7.16 -2.64
C PHE A 129 1.92 -5.92 -2.75
N MET A 130 1.36 -4.76 -3.07
CA MET A 130 2.10 -3.48 -3.11
C MET A 130 2.67 -3.14 -1.72
N THR A 131 1.89 -3.36 -0.66
CA THR A 131 2.33 -3.12 0.73
C THR A 131 3.48 -4.07 1.13
N ILE A 132 3.42 -5.34 0.76
CA ILE A 132 4.50 -6.31 1.05
C ILE A 132 5.81 -5.91 0.39
N LEU A 133 5.79 -5.39 -0.83
CA LEU A 133 7.01 -4.96 -1.52
C LEU A 133 7.78 -3.90 -0.71
N THR A 134 7.09 -3.07 0.08
CA THR A 134 7.74 -2.04 0.91
C THR A 134 8.47 -2.61 2.12
N ILE A 135 8.27 -3.88 2.48
CA ILE A 135 9.01 -4.54 3.57
C ILE A 135 10.52 -4.55 3.27
N SER A 136 10.90 -4.62 1.99
CA SER A 136 12.30 -4.55 1.58
C SER A 136 13.04 -3.33 2.11
N PHE A 137 12.38 -2.17 2.18
CA PHE A 137 12.99 -0.94 2.73
C PHE A 137 13.24 -1.04 4.24
N ASN A 138 12.33 -1.65 4.99
CA ASN A 138 12.52 -1.87 6.44
C ASN A 138 13.59 -2.91 6.73
N ILE A 139 13.75 -3.93 5.87
CA ILE A 139 14.85 -4.91 5.96
C ILE A 139 16.19 -4.20 5.72
N ILE A 140 16.29 -3.37 4.69
CA ILE A 140 17.48 -2.57 4.41
C ILE A 140 17.83 -1.71 5.64
N MET A 141 16.83 -1.03 6.22
CA MET A 141 17.01 -0.20 7.40
C MET A 141 17.48 -1.00 8.61
N MET A 142 16.96 -2.21 8.82
CA MET A 142 17.41 -3.11 9.90
C MET A 142 18.90 -3.45 9.76
N ILE A 143 19.36 -3.74 8.54
CA ILE A 143 20.77 -4.08 8.27
C ILE A 143 21.66 -2.86 8.58
N TYR A 144 21.31 -1.69 8.09
CA TYR A 144 22.12 -0.46 8.31
C TYR A 144 22.06 0.07 9.75
N SER A 145 21.00 -0.24 10.51
CA SER A 145 20.88 0.16 11.92
C SER A 145 21.52 -0.81 12.91
N ASN A 146 22.21 -1.86 12.43
CA ASN A 146 22.74 -2.93 13.29
C ASN A 146 21.67 -3.56 14.21
N GLY A 147 20.46 -3.79 13.70
CA GLY A 147 19.37 -4.41 14.43
C GLY A 147 18.66 -3.51 15.44
N ARG A 148 18.89 -2.20 15.44
CA ARG A 148 18.21 -1.25 16.34
C ARG A 148 16.80 -0.86 15.91
N LEU A 149 16.29 -1.42 14.80
CA LEU A 149 14.91 -1.22 14.37
C LEU A 149 13.98 -2.06 15.27
N ASP A 150 13.05 -1.41 15.93
CA ASP A 150 12.01 -2.09 16.70
C ASP A 150 10.86 -2.51 15.76
N TRP A 151 10.62 -3.81 15.66
CA TRP A 151 9.59 -4.38 14.81
C TRP A 151 8.17 -4.18 15.32
N GLY A 152 7.98 -3.89 16.62
CA GLY A 152 6.66 -3.63 17.19
C GLY A 152 5.94 -2.47 16.51
N PRO A 153 6.50 -1.25 16.52
CA PRO A 153 5.94 -0.10 15.80
C PRO A 153 5.83 -0.29 14.29
N VAL A 154 6.78 -1.01 13.67
CA VAL A 154 6.73 -1.29 12.23
C VAL A 154 5.55 -2.20 11.88
N ALA A 155 5.37 -3.29 12.63
CA ALA A 155 4.26 -4.23 12.43
C ALA A 155 2.89 -3.55 12.64
N SER A 156 2.76 -2.74 13.69
CA SER A 156 1.53 -1.97 13.95
C SER A 156 1.24 -0.96 12.84
N SER A 157 2.27 -0.34 12.25
CA SER A 157 2.13 0.57 11.11
C SER A 157 1.66 -0.16 9.85
N TYR A 158 2.19 -1.36 9.56
CA TYR A 158 1.70 -2.20 8.47
C TYR A 158 0.24 -2.60 8.67
N LEU A 159 -0.12 -3.01 9.87
CA LEU A 159 -1.50 -3.38 10.20
C LEU A 159 -2.44 -2.18 10.03
N GLY A 160 -2.05 -1.01 10.53
CA GLY A 160 -2.78 0.25 10.34
C GLY A 160 -2.96 0.60 8.86
N THR A 161 -1.89 0.48 8.06
CA THR A 161 -1.95 0.70 6.61
C THR A 161 -2.92 -0.27 5.93
N LEU A 162 -2.90 -1.57 6.27
CA LEU A 162 -3.83 -2.55 5.71
C LEU A 162 -5.29 -2.23 6.06
N LEU A 163 -5.58 -1.83 7.29
CA LEU A 163 -6.92 -1.42 7.71
C LEU A 163 -7.39 -0.15 6.96
N LEU A 164 -6.51 0.84 6.82
CA LEU A 164 -6.76 2.04 6.02
C LEU A 164 -7.10 1.69 4.56
N GLY A 165 -6.34 0.79 3.95
CA GLY A 165 -6.58 0.34 2.58
C GLY A 165 -7.93 -0.34 2.42
N THR A 166 -8.36 -1.19 3.37
CA THR A 166 -9.68 -1.83 3.32
C THR A 166 -10.81 -0.80 3.33
N THR A 167 -10.70 0.25 4.13
CA THR A 167 -11.70 1.33 4.17
C THR A 167 -11.73 2.10 2.86
N PHE A 168 -10.57 2.46 2.28
CA PHE A 168 -10.52 3.15 1.00
C PHE A 168 -11.04 2.30 -0.16
N ILE A 169 -10.75 1.00 -0.19
CA ILE A 169 -11.29 0.08 -1.19
C ILE A 169 -12.82 0.03 -1.08
N SER A 170 -13.37 -0.09 0.13
CA SER A 170 -14.82 -0.13 0.36
C SER A 170 -15.50 1.14 -0.12
N ILE A 171 -14.95 2.31 0.22
CA ILE A 171 -15.45 3.63 -0.21
C ILE A 171 -15.34 3.76 -1.73
N GLY A 172 -14.19 3.40 -2.31
CA GLY A 172 -13.97 3.49 -3.75
C GLY A 172 -14.92 2.59 -4.55
N MET A 173 -15.21 1.38 -4.07
CA MET A 173 -16.19 0.48 -4.67
C MET A 173 -17.61 1.05 -4.58
N PHE A 174 -17.96 1.67 -3.45
CA PHE A 174 -19.26 2.33 -3.29
C PHE A 174 -19.44 3.46 -4.31
N PHE A 175 -18.47 4.36 -4.43
CA PHE A 175 -18.53 5.43 -5.44
C PHE A 175 -18.52 4.90 -6.87
N SER A 176 -17.72 3.87 -7.14
CA SER A 176 -17.69 3.24 -8.47
C SER A 176 -19.02 2.58 -8.86
N SER A 177 -19.81 2.14 -7.89
CA SER A 177 -21.15 1.59 -8.14
C SER A 177 -22.21 2.64 -8.41
N LEU A 178 -21.99 3.89 -7.98
CA LEU A 178 -22.90 5.04 -8.16
C LEU A 178 -22.69 5.78 -9.48
N THR A 179 -21.50 5.66 -10.08
CA THR A 179 -21.22 6.31 -11.37
C THR A 179 -21.93 5.57 -12.49
N GLU A 180 -22.86 6.26 -13.16
CA GLU A 180 -23.57 5.81 -14.36
C GLU A 180 -22.67 5.68 -15.57
#